data_28a4b1353167ef3c83cf377fa98d80e0
#
_entry.id   28a4b1353167ef3c83cf377fa98d80e0
#
_cell.length_a   1.000
_cell.length_b   1.000
_cell.length_c   1.000
_cell.angle_alpha   90.00
_cell.angle_beta   90.00
_cell.angle_gamma   90.00
#
_symmetry.space_group_name_H-M   'P 1'
#
loop_
_entity.id
_entity.type
_entity.pdbx_description
1 polymer ?
#
loop_
_entity_poly.entity_id
_entity_poly.type
_entity_poly.pdbx_seq_one_letter_code
_entity_poly.pdbx_strand_id
1 'polypeptide(L)'
;MSKNWSLILVVAFALGFGLKAYLDAEKSVQKASEPTENSSVLFGKEGAPVELFDAQDPRIRIIYFGFTRCPDVCPTSLAMLAGALNQIDEQAKSQLRPVFISLDPERDAPNDANKYAQYFHPMIEGLSAPLTVTTPLAHRYGVIFRKTELENSELKYTLDHSSYFYFLKPDGSLITKVPHTLTPAPLVEAITTITSKGK
;
A
#
# COMPACT_ATOMS: atom_id res chain seq x y z
N MET A 1 -66.32 -7.53 -15.68
CA MET A 1 -64.96 -7.26 -15.14
C MET A 1 -64.52 -5.94 -15.75
N SER A 2 -64.28 -4.95 -14.91
CA SER A 2 -64.17 -3.56 -15.33
C SER A 2 -62.89 -3.25 -16.11
N LYS A 3 -63.03 -2.52 -17.20
CA LYS A 3 -61.95 -2.04 -18.10
C LYS A 3 -60.83 -1.28 -17.37
N ASN A 4 -61.05 -0.88 -16.13
CA ASN A 4 -60.12 -0.10 -15.30
C ASN A 4 -59.08 -0.95 -14.55
N TRP A 5 -59.27 -2.25 -14.37
CA TRP A 5 -58.33 -3.10 -13.69
C TRP A 5 -57.03 -3.29 -14.48
N SER A 6 -57.12 -3.38 -15.81
CA SER A 6 -55.96 -3.47 -16.68
C SER A 6 -55.09 -2.20 -16.61
N LEU A 7 -55.72 -1.04 -16.47
CA LEU A 7 -55.02 0.25 -16.30
C LEU A 7 -54.27 0.30 -14.95
N ILE A 8 -54.86 -0.19 -13.86
CA ILE A 8 -54.25 -0.23 -12.54
C ILE A 8 -53.00 -1.18 -12.56
N LEU A 9 -53.09 -2.31 -13.23
CA LEU A 9 -51.98 -3.24 -13.36
C LEU A 9 -50.82 -2.64 -14.18
N VAL A 10 -51.08 -1.94 -15.25
CA VAL A 10 -50.07 -1.26 -16.07
C VAL A 10 -49.37 -0.16 -15.28
N VAL A 11 -50.12 0.65 -14.53
CA VAL A 11 -49.56 1.72 -13.69
C VAL A 11 -48.73 1.13 -12.57
N ALA A 12 -49.17 0.06 -11.89
CA ALA A 12 -48.42 -0.62 -10.84
C ALA A 12 -47.12 -1.24 -11.38
N PHE A 13 -47.14 -1.82 -12.58
CA PHE A 13 -45.96 -2.37 -13.24
C PHE A 13 -44.97 -1.27 -13.63
N ALA A 14 -45.46 -0.15 -14.19
CA ALA A 14 -44.62 0.99 -14.56
C ALA A 14 -43.91 1.62 -13.32
N LEU A 15 -44.68 1.77 -12.23
CA LEU A 15 -44.14 2.28 -10.96
C LEU A 15 -43.12 1.31 -10.34
N GLY A 16 -43.38 0.00 -10.35
CA GLY A 16 -42.48 -1.02 -9.87
C GLY A 16 -41.19 -1.08 -10.69
N PHE A 17 -41.29 -1.01 -12.01
CA PHE A 17 -40.13 -0.97 -12.91
C PHE A 17 -39.30 0.31 -12.75
N GLY A 18 -39.95 1.46 -12.63
CA GLY A 18 -39.29 2.74 -12.37
C GLY A 18 -38.58 2.78 -11.04
N LEU A 19 -39.20 2.25 -9.98
CA LEU A 19 -38.58 2.15 -8.66
C LEU A 19 -37.39 1.20 -8.66
N LYS A 20 -37.50 0.05 -9.33
CA LYS A 20 -36.39 -0.89 -9.48
C LYS A 20 -35.23 -0.24 -10.24
N ALA A 21 -35.50 0.43 -11.36
CA ALA A 21 -34.46 1.12 -12.13
C ALA A 21 -33.77 2.23 -11.31
N TYR A 22 -34.54 2.97 -10.51
CA TYR A 22 -33.99 3.98 -9.60
C TYR A 22 -33.08 3.35 -8.52
N LEU A 23 -33.55 2.29 -7.86
CA LEU A 23 -32.75 1.57 -6.84
C LEU A 23 -31.52 0.89 -7.43
N ASP A 24 -31.57 0.36 -8.65
CA ASP A 24 -30.43 -0.23 -9.34
C ASP A 24 -29.42 0.85 -9.79
N ALA A 25 -29.89 2.05 -10.17
CA ALA A 25 -29.04 3.19 -10.45
C ALA A 25 -28.32 3.70 -9.18
N GLU A 26 -29.04 3.79 -8.07
CA GLU A 26 -28.46 4.19 -6.77
C GLU A 26 -27.41 3.16 -6.27
N LYS A 27 -27.68 1.86 -6.42
CA LYS A 27 -26.71 0.79 -6.16
C LYS A 27 -25.49 0.82 -7.08
N SER A 28 -25.66 1.20 -8.34
CA SER A 28 -24.54 1.31 -9.28
C SER A 28 -23.66 2.52 -8.97
N VAL A 29 -24.23 3.63 -8.51
CA VAL A 29 -23.47 4.81 -8.04
C VAL A 29 -22.74 4.49 -6.73
N GLN A 30 -23.40 3.79 -5.81
CA GLN A 30 -22.79 3.37 -4.55
C GLN A 30 -21.65 2.35 -4.75
N LYS A 31 -21.82 1.40 -5.70
CA LYS A 31 -20.79 0.43 -6.08
C LYS A 31 -19.59 1.06 -6.81
N ALA A 32 -19.80 2.20 -7.49
CA ALA A 32 -18.72 2.98 -8.11
C ALA A 32 -17.96 3.85 -7.09
N SER A 33 -18.52 4.07 -5.89
CA SER A 33 -17.89 4.83 -4.80
C SER A 33 -17.34 3.94 -3.67
N GLU A 34 -17.59 2.63 -3.70
CA GLU A 34 -16.83 1.71 -2.85
C GLU A 34 -15.41 1.60 -3.44
N PRO A 35 -14.34 1.89 -2.64
CA PRO A 35 -12.98 1.57 -3.07
C PRO A 35 -12.96 0.08 -3.38
N THR A 36 -12.63 -0.28 -4.60
CA THR A 36 -12.37 -1.67 -4.95
C THR A 36 -11.44 -2.23 -3.88
N GLU A 37 -11.78 -3.35 -3.29
CA GLU A 37 -11.10 -4.02 -2.15
C GLU A 37 -9.59 -4.24 -2.40
N ASN A 38 -9.09 -3.89 -3.58
CA ASN A 38 -7.70 -3.96 -4.05
C ASN A 38 -7.08 -2.59 -4.43
N SER A 39 -7.80 -1.48 -4.39
CA SER A 39 -7.22 -0.18 -4.78
C SER A 39 -6.45 0.40 -3.58
N SER A 40 -5.16 0.13 -3.52
CA SER A 40 -4.23 0.70 -2.55
C SER A 40 -3.58 1.95 -3.14
N VAL A 41 -4.38 3.00 -3.32
CA VAL A 41 -3.86 4.31 -3.74
C VAL A 41 -3.19 4.96 -2.53
N LEU A 42 -1.89 5.12 -2.62
CA LEU A 42 -1.08 5.87 -1.67
C LEU A 42 -0.66 7.20 -2.31
N PHE A 43 -0.03 8.04 -1.54
CA PHE A 43 0.43 9.34 -2.04
C PHE A 43 1.93 9.45 -1.87
N GLY A 44 2.60 9.83 -2.95
CA GLY A 44 4.05 10.01 -3.03
C GLY A 44 4.46 11.48 -3.05
N LYS A 45 5.55 11.74 -3.76
CA LYS A 45 6.09 13.09 -3.94
C LYS A 45 5.01 14.04 -4.46
N GLU A 46 4.94 15.24 -3.84
CA GLU A 46 3.98 16.31 -4.18
C GLU A 46 2.51 15.90 -4.03
N GLY A 47 2.25 14.84 -3.23
CA GLY A 47 0.90 14.32 -3.06
C GLY A 47 0.34 13.58 -4.28
N ALA A 48 1.20 13.23 -5.24
CA ALA A 48 0.78 12.49 -6.42
C ALA A 48 0.23 11.11 -6.02
N PRO A 49 -0.94 10.72 -6.56
CA PRO A 49 -1.50 9.40 -6.29
C PRO A 49 -0.63 8.31 -6.94
N VAL A 50 -0.38 7.25 -6.19
CA VAL A 50 0.46 6.11 -6.58
C VAL A 50 -0.33 4.84 -6.39
N GLU A 51 -0.60 4.13 -7.49
CA GLU A 51 -1.14 2.78 -7.46
C GLU A 51 -0.01 1.81 -7.09
N LEU A 52 -0.13 1.15 -5.93
CA LEU A 52 0.91 0.24 -5.46
C LEU A 52 0.95 -1.07 -6.29
N PHE A 53 -0.23 -1.57 -6.67
CA PHE A 53 -0.41 -2.83 -7.40
C PHE A 53 -0.95 -2.57 -8.80
N ASP A 54 -0.12 -1.91 -9.61
CA ASP A 54 -0.42 -1.66 -11.02
C ASP A 54 0.02 -2.87 -11.86
N ALA A 55 -0.92 -3.47 -12.58
CA ALA A 55 -0.66 -4.60 -13.47
C ALA A 55 0.20 -4.21 -14.70
N GLN A 56 0.29 -2.93 -15.04
CA GLN A 56 1.14 -2.42 -16.12
C GLN A 56 2.60 -2.28 -15.68
N ASP A 57 2.88 -2.27 -14.38
CA ASP A 57 4.23 -2.23 -13.84
C ASP A 57 4.69 -3.64 -13.43
N PRO A 58 5.51 -4.34 -14.23
CA PRO A 58 5.90 -5.73 -13.98
C PRO A 58 6.92 -5.89 -12.83
N ARG A 59 7.44 -4.78 -12.27
CA ARG A 59 8.49 -4.82 -11.27
C ARG A 59 8.01 -5.47 -9.96
N ILE A 60 8.92 -6.13 -9.29
CA ILE A 60 8.73 -6.70 -7.96
C ILE A 60 8.76 -5.58 -6.93
N ARG A 61 7.75 -5.49 -6.08
CA ARG A 61 7.70 -4.51 -4.98
C ARG A 61 8.51 -5.05 -3.80
N ILE A 62 9.42 -4.22 -3.27
CA ILE A 62 10.08 -4.49 -1.99
C ILE A 62 9.52 -3.48 -1.01
N ILE A 63 8.55 -3.90 -0.19
CA ILE A 63 7.86 -2.99 0.71
C ILE A 63 8.46 -3.08 2.11
N TYR A 64 8.73 -1.92 2.69
CA TYR A 64 9.05 -1.76 4.10
C TYR A 64 8.04 -0.82 4.75
N PHE A 65 7.33 -1.31 5.77
CA PHE A 65 6.43 -0.50 6.58
C PHE A 65 7.20 0.08 7.77
N GLY A 66 7.05 1.37 8.02
CA GLY A 66 7.74 2.06 9.10
C GLY A 66 7.21 3.45 9.33
N PHE A 67 7.99 4.32 9.95
CA PHE A 67 7.67 5.75 10.16
C PHE A 67 8.95 6.56 10.25
N THR A 68 8.88 7.86 9.88
CA THR A 68 10.09 8.69 9.72
C THR A 68 10.77 9.05 11.03
N ARG A 69 10.03 9.04 12.13
CA ARG A 69 10.53 9.38 13.49
C ARG A 69 10.95 8.15 14.30
N CYS A 70 11.14 7.00 13.65
CA CYS A 70 11.70 5.81 14.28
C CYS A 70 13.19 6.06 14.58
N PRO A 71 13.62 5.89 15.85
CA PRO A 71 14.98 6.27 16.23
C PRO A 71 16.05 5.27 15.78
N ASP A 72 15.72 4.03 15.43
CA ASP A 72 16.71 2.96 15.24
C ASP A 72 16.36 2.00 14.10
N VAL A 73 15.32 1.19 14.24
CA VAL A 73 15.08 0.04 13.33
C VAL A 73 14.75 0.47 11.89
N CYS A 74 13.95 1.54 11.69
CA CYS A 74 13.60 1.98 10.35
C CYS A 74 14.80 2.54 9.58
N PRO A 75 15.62 3.48 10.13
CA PRO A 75 16.78 3.99 9.40
C PRO A 75 17.81 2.87 9.15
N THR A 76 18.04 1.97 10.10
CA THR A 76 18.94 0.83 9.90
C THR A 76 18.44 -0.09 8.78
N SER A 77 17.14 -0.42 8.76
CA SER A 77 16.55 -1.25 7.69
C SER A 77 16.69 -0.61 6.32
N LEU A 78 16.35 0.67 6.19
CA LEU A 78 16.47 1.37 4.90
C LEU A 78 17.93 1.51 4.44
N ALA A 79 18.88 1.68 5.37
CA ALA A 79 20.30 1.65 5.05
C ALA A 79 20.75 0.27 4.54
N MET A 80 20.22 -0.83 5.11
CA MET A 80 20.52 -2.20 4.62
C MET A 80 19.90 -2.44 3.25
N LEU A 81 18.69 -1.96 2.99
CA LEU A 81 18.08 -2.02 1.66
C LEU A 81 18.90 -1.21 0.64
N ALA A 82 19.31 0.00 0.98
CA ALA A 82 20.18 0.81 0.14
C ALA A 82 21.51 0.10 -0.16
N GLY A 83 22.13 -0.49 0.86
CA GLY A 83 23.33 -1.30 0.71
C GLY A 83 23.15 -2.51 -0.22
N ALA A 84 21.99 -3.17 -0.15
CA ALA A 84 21.66 -4.26 -1.07
C ALA A 84 21.45 -3.76 -2.51
N LEU A 85 20.72 -2.66 -2.70
CA LEU A 85 20.52 -2.04 -4.02
C LEU A 85 21.84 -1.62 -4.66
N ASN A 86 22.83 -1.19 -3.88
CA ASN A 86 24.16 -0.83 -4.38
C ASN A 86 25.05 -2.03 -4.75
N GLN A 87 24.72 -3.25 -4.28
CA GLN A 87 25.48 -4.46 -4.53
C GLN A 87 24.96 -5.32 -5.69
N ILE A 88 23.76 -5.04 -6.19
CA ILE A 88 23.17 -5.76 -7.32
C ILE A 88 23.41 -5.00 -8.63
N ASP A 89 23.34 -5.72 -9.75
CA ASP A 89 23.51 -5.14 -11.09
C ASP A 89 22.28 -4.34 -11.56
N GLU A 90 22.46 -3.54 -12.61
CA GLU A 90 21.39 -2.70 -13.16
C GLU A 90 20.22 -3.51 -13.75
N GLN A 91 20.49 -4.74 -14.22
CA GLN A 91 19.46 -5.64 -14.74
C GLN A 91 18.53 -6.07 -13.59
N ALA A 92 19.08 -6.44 -12.44
CA ALA A 92 18.29 -6.77 -11.27
C ALA A 92 17.53 -5.54 -10.75
N LYS A 93 18.20 -4.37 -10.66
CA LYS A 93 17.56 -3.10 -10.23
C LYS A 93 16.35 -2.75 -11.09
N SER A 94 16.44 -2.92 -12.41
CA SER A 94 15.34 -2.60 -13.33
C SER A 94 14.07 -3.42 -13.09
N GLN A 95 14.18 -4.57 -12.42
CA GLN A 95 13.06 -5.45 -12.08
C GLN A 95 12.44 -5.12 -10.71
N LEU A 96 12.96 -4.13 -9.99
CA LEU A 96 12.55 -3.84 -8.62
C LEU A 96 11.88 -2.48 -8.49
N ARG A 97 10.95 -2.42 -7.55
CA ARG A 97 10.29 -1.19 -7.09
C ARG A 97 10.34 -1.18 -5.55
N PRO A 98 11.42 -0.67 -4.95
CA PRO A 98 11.51 -0.55 -3.50
C PRO A 98 10.64 0.61 -2.99
N VAL A 99 9.85 0.34 -1.94
CA VAL A 99 8.84 1.26 -1.42
C VAL A 99 8.89 1.27 0.11
N PHE A 100 9.00 2.45 0.69
CA PHE A 100 8.75 2.73 2.09
C PHE A 100 7.31 3.22 2.26
N ILE A 101 6.53 2.59 3.14
CA ILE A 101 5.15 3.02 3.44
C ILE A 101 5.07 3.46 4.89
N SER A 102 4.68 4.72 5.10
CA SER A 102 4.50 5.22 6.45
C SER A 102 3.26 4.63 7.13
N LEU A 103 3.44 4.21 8.38
CA LEU A 103 2.39 3.82 9.33
C LEU A 103 1.94 4.99 10.23
N ASP A 104 2.49 6.18 10.02
CA ASP A 104 2.25 7.37 10.84
C ASP A 104 1.86 8.59 10.01
N PRO A 105 0.75 8.54 9.27
CA PRO A 105 0.35 9.65 8.40
C PRO A 105 0.01 10.94 9.15
N GLU A 106 -0.16 10.87 10.48
CA GLU A 106 -0.35 12.07 11.32
C GLU A 106 0.91 12.95 11.34
N ARG A 107 2.11 12.35 11.26
CA ARG A 107 3.41 13.03 11.32
C ARG A 107 4.22 12.92 10.03
N ASP A 108 3.86 11.99 9.14
CA ASP A 108 4.55 11.70 7.90
C ASP A 108 3.67 12.05 6.69
N ALA A 109 3.66 13.34 6.31
CA ALA A 109 3.03 13.72 5.05
C ALA A 109 3.72 13.01 3.84
N PRO A 110 3.06 12.86 2.69
CA PRO A 110 3.63 12.16 1.54
C PRO A 110 5.02 12.65 1.13
N ASN A 111 5.25 13.97 1.13
CA ASN A 111 6.56 14.55 0.83
C ASN A 111 7.62 14.18 1.88
N ASP A 112 7.25 14.11 3.15
CA ASP A 112 8.19 13.79 4.22
C ASP A 112 8.58 12.31 4.15
N ALA A 113 7.62 11.42 3.93
CA ALA A 113 7.87 9.99 3.70
C ALA A 113 8.78 9.77 2.48
N ASN A 114 8.52 10.48 1.37
CA ASN A 114 9.32 10.36 0.16
C ASN A 114 10.75 10.92 0.37
N LYS A 115 10.88 12.09 0.98
CA LYS A 115 12.19 12.68 1.28
C LYS A 115 13.01 11.78 2.21
N TYR A 116 12.37 11.20 3.22
CA TYR A 116 13.00 10.26 4.13
C TYR A 116 13.51 9.01 3.40
N ALA A 117 12.70 8.39 2.57
CA ALA A 117 13.07 7.20 1.82
C ALA A 117 14.24 7.47 0.86
N GLN A 118 14.16 8.57 0.10
CA GLN A 118 15.19 8.95 -0.87
C GLN A 118 16.51 9.41 -0.23
N TYR A 119 16.52 9.78 1.04
CA TYR A 119 17.76 10.03 1.78
C TYR A 119 18.66 8.78 1.81
N PHE A 120 18.08 7.58 1.88
CA PHE A 120 18.84 6.34 1.89
C PHE A 120 19.25 5.88 0.49
N HIS A 121 18.31 5.94 -0.47
CA HIS A 121 18.61 5.57 -1.86
C HIS A 121 17.56 6.17 -2.82
N PRO A 122 17.96 6.73 -3.97
CA PRO A 122 17.04 7.42 -4.90
C PRO A 122 15.97 6.49 -5.50
N MET A 123 16.19 5.19 -5.54
CA MET A 123 15.18 4.23 -5.99
C MET A 123 14.07 3.97 -4.98
N ILE A 124 14.26 4.28 -3.70
CA ILE A 124 13.26 3.97 -2.68
C ILE A 124 12.17 5.05 -2.73
N GLU A 125 10.98 4.67 -3.18
CA GLU A 125 9.81 5.54 -3.15
C GLU A 125 9.27 5.60 -1.71
N GLY A 126 9.02 6.80 -1.20
CA GLY A 126 8.35 6.98 0.09
C GLY A 126 6.89 7.35 -0.12
N LEU A 127 5.99 6.58 0.48
CA LEU A 127 4.55 6.75 0.34
C LEU A 127 3.88 6.91 1.71
N SER A 128 2.80 7.69 1.73
CA SER A 128 1.93 7.85 2.89
C SER A 128 0.47 7.89 2.45
N ALA A 129 -0.44 7.42 3.29
CA ALA A 129 -1.89 7.53 3.05
C ALA A 129 -2.62 7.50 4.41
N PRO A 130 -3.89 7.92 4.47
CA PRO A 130 -4.68 7.79 5.70
C PRO A 130 -4.67 6.36 6.26
N LEU A 131 -4.77 6.20 7.58
CA LEU A 131 -4.77 4.88 8.24
C LEU A 131 -5.90 3.96 7.73
N THR A 132 -6.99 4.52 7.22
CA THR A 132 -8.07 3.78 6.57
C THR A 132 -7.60 3.00 5.33
N VAL A 133 -6.50 3.42 4.70
CA VAL A 133 -5.85 2.76 3.56
C VAL A 133 -4.66 1.93 4.02
N THR A 134 -3.76 2.51 4.83
CA THR A 134 -2.51 1.83 5.23
C THR A 134 -2.74 0.69 6.21
N THR A 135 -3.73 0.79 7.11
CA THR A 135 -3.98 -0.29 8.09
C THR A 135 -4.44 -1.60 7.44
N PRO A 136 -5.47 -1.65 6.58
CA PRO A 136 -5.84 -2.89 5.91
C PRO A 136 -4.73 -3.40 4.99
N LEU A 137 -3.97 -2.52 4.33
CA LEU A 137 -2.81 -2.90 3.53
C LEU A 137 -1.73 -3.57 4.37
N ALA A 138 -1.35 -2.99 5.51
CA ALA A 138 -0.37 -3.54 6.44
C ALA A 138 -0.82 -4.91 6.99
N HIS A 139 -2.07 -5.00 7.43
CA HIS A 139 -2.66 -6.23 7.98
C HIS A 139 -2.72 -7.36 6.94
N ARG A 140 -2.92 -7.08 5.66
CA ARG A 140 -2.87 -8.06 4.56
C ARG A 140 -1.57 -8.87 4.55
N TYR A 141 -0.44 -8.25 4.95
CA TYR A 141 0.87 -8.90 5.02
C TYR A 141 1.27 -9.31 6.44
N GLY A 142 0.34 -9.25 7.39
CA GLY A 142 0.57 -9.61 8.78
C GLY A 142 1.42 -8.60 9.54
N VAL A 143 1.48 -7.34 9.08
CA VAL A 143 2.11 -6.25 9.81
C VAL A 143 1.20 -5.85 10.95
N ILE A 144 1.68 -5.99 12.17
CA ILE A 144 1.03 -5.50 13.38
C ILE A 144 1.76 -4.24 13.80
N PHE A 145 1.01 -3.19 14.08
CA PHE A 145 1.58 -1.96 14.63
C PHE A 145 0.65 -1.34 15.67
N ARG A 146 1.25 -0.64 16.60
CA ARG A 146 0.55 -0.02 17.73
C ARG A 146 1.23 1.28 18.12
N LYS A 147 0.43 2.29 18.40
CA LYS A 147 0.88 3.55 19.00
C LYS A 147 1.14 3.34 20.48
N THR A 148 2.33 3.72 20.93
CA THR A 148 2.76 3.67 22.34
C THR A 148 3.12 5.07 22.80
N GLU A 149 2.39 5.59 23.77
CA GLU A 149 2.62 6.92 24.32
C GLU A 149 3.97 6.97 25.05
N LEU A 150 4.68 8.09 24.89
CA LEU A 150 5.95 8.37 25.55
C LEU A 150 5.77 9.55 26.50
N GLU A 151 5.62 9.24 27.79
CA GLU A 151 5.55 10.28 28.82
C GLU A 151 6.86 11.09 28.85
N ASN A 152 6.72 12.42 28.94
CA ASN A 152 7.85 13.37 29.02
C ASN A 152 8.79 13.38 27.79
N SER A 153 8.37 12.89 26.63
CA SER A 153 9.11 12.96 25.37
C SER A 153 8.51 13.98 24.42
N GLU A 154 9.36 14.75 23.74
CA GLU A 154 8.92 15.65 22.66
C GLU A 154 8.27 14.88 21.49
N LEU A 155 8.59 13.60 21.35
CA LEU A 155 7.98 12.74 20.34
C LEU A 155 6.53 12.38 20.67
N LYS A 156 6.08 12.54 21.94
CA LYS A 156 4.75 12.22 22.46
C LYS A 156 4.39 10.74 22.36
N TYR A 157 4.71 10.08 21.26
CA TYR A 157 4.50 8.64 21.04
C TYR A 157 5.51 8.05 20.07
N THR A 158 5.63 6.74 20.10
CA THR A 158 6.29 5.91 19.09
C THR A 158 5.33 4.89 18.50
N LEU A 159 5.75 4.16 17.48
CA LEU A 159 5.04 3.00 16.94
C LEU A 159 5.86 1.75 17.15
N ASP A 160 5.28 0.76 17.82
CA ASP A 160 5.79 -0.62 17.79
C ASP A 160 5.24 -1.28 16.53
N HIS A 161 6.09 -1.86 15.68
CA HIS A 161 5.65 -2.53 14.46
C HIS A 161 6.53 -3.70 14.09
N SER A 162 5.95 -4.63 13.31
CA SER A 162 6.69 -5.74 12.70
C SER A 162 7.69 -5.20 11.66
N SER A 163 8.96 -5.60 11.75
CA SER A 163 10.05 -5.09 10.91
C SER A 163 10.51 -6.14 9.90
N TYR A 164 9.85 -6.19 8.76
CA TYR A 164 10.15 -7.07 7.63
C TYR A 164 10.18 -6.30 6.32
N PHE A 165 10.98 -6.79 5.37
CA PHE A 165 10.86 -6.44 3.95
C PHE A 165 9.97 -7.47 3.26
N TYR A 166 8.92 -7.00 2.58
CA TYR A 166 7.95 -7.83 1.88
C TYR A 166 8.22 -7.77 0.39
N PHE A 167 8.57 -8.89 -0.21
CA PHE A 167 8.76 -9.03 -1.65
C PHE A 167 7.46 -9.49 -2.28
N LEU A 168 6.87 -8.65 -3.12
CA LEU A 168 5.55 -8.88 -3.69
C LEU A 168 5.61 -8.88 -5.22
N LYS A 169 4.76 -9.69 -5.83
CA LYS A 169 4.48 -9.61 -7.26
C LYS A 169 3.72 -8.32 -7.62
N PRO A 170 3.62 -7.97 -8.92
CA PRO A 170 2.82 -6.84 -9.38
C PRO A 170 1.37 -6.84 -8.89
N ASP A 171 0.76 -8.01 -8.74
CA ASP A 171 -0.61 -8.19 -8.25
C ASP A 171 -0.76 -8.11 -6.72
N GLY A 172 0.33 -7.86 -6.00
CA GLY A 172 0.37 -7.79 -4.54
C GLY A 172 0.48 -9.15 -3.84
N SER A 173 0.61 -10.26 -4.56
CA SER A 173 0.82 -11.56 -3.93
C SER A 173 2.23 -11.67 -3.34
N LEU A 174 2.33 -12.24 -2.12
CA LEU A 174 3.59 -12.37 -1.41
C LEU A 174 4.49 -13.43 -2.05
N ILE A 175 5.74 -13.05 -2.38
CA ILE A 175 6.79 -13.97 -2.82
C ILE A 175 7.54 -14.50 -1.60
N THR A 176 8.08 -13.58 -0.79
CA THR A 176 8.80 -13.89 0.45
C THR A 176 8.87 -12.66 1.34
N LYS A 177 9.33 -12.86 2.58
CA LYS A 177 9.66 -11.75 3.47
C LYS A 177 11.02 -12.00 4.12
N VAL A 178 11.79 -10.92 4.28
CA VAL A 178 13.09 -10.91 4.95
C VAL A 178 12.97 -10.09 6.23
N PRO A 179 13.34 -10.62 7.40
CA PRO A 179 13.28 -9.84 8.63
C PRO A 179 14.29 -8.70 8.61
N HIS A 180 14.12 -7.74 9.53
CA HIS A 180 15.15 -6.75 9.82
C HIS A 180 16.51 -7.41 9.97
N THR A 181 17.53 -6.84 9.37
CA THR A 181 18.89 -7.35 9.32
C THR A 181 19.91 -6.23 9.54
N LEU A 182 21.07 -6.57 10.05
CA LEU A 182 22.18 -5.62 10.28
C LEU A 182 23.24 -5.67 9.16
N THR A 183 22.99 -6.45 8.09
CA THR A 183 23.84 -6.51 6.90
C THR A 183 22.97 -6.57 5.64
N PRO A 184 23.43 -6.06 4.49
CA PRO A 184 22.69 -6.15 3.23
C PRO A 184 22.53 -7.58 2.67
N ALA A 185 23.39 -8.52 3.10
CA ALA A 185 23.51 -9.85 2.49
C ALA A 185 22.20 -10.63 2.35
N PRO A 186 21.32 -10.72 3.38
CA PRO A 186 20.04 -11.44 3.23
C PRO A 186 19.11 -10.80 2.18
N LEU A 187 19.16 -9.48 2.01
CA LEU A 187 18.38 -8.78 0.98
C LEU A 187 18.96 -9.02 -0.41
N VAL A 188 20.29 -8.99 -0.54
CA VAL A 188 20.99 -9.33 -1.81
C VAL A 188 20.66 -10.74 -2.25
N GLU A 189 20.69 -11.72 -1.35
CA GLU A 189 20.34 -13.12 -1.62
C GLU A 189 18.88 -13.25 -2.08
N ALA A 190 17.93 -12.63 -1.37
CA ALA A 190 16.53 -12.64 -1.74
C ALA A 190 16.30 -12.02 -3.13
N ILE A 191 16.87 -10.84 -3.39
CA ILE A 191 16.77 -10.15 -4.68
C ILE A 191 17.34 -11.04 -5.79
N THR A 192 18.55 -11.54 -5.63
CA THR A 192 19.22 -12.37 -6.64
C THR A 192 18.40 -13.63 -6.95
N THR A 193 17.89 -14.30 -5.92
CA THR A 193 17.06 -15.50 -6.09
C THR A 193 15.77 -15.21 -6.87
N ILE A 194 15.14 -14.08 -6.63
CA ILE A 194 13.86 -13.72 -7.25
C ILE A 194 14.07 -13.26 -8.69
N THR A 195 15.09 -12.41 -8.93
CA THR A 195 15.36 -11.86 -10.28
C THR A 195 15.99 -12.88 -11.23
N SER A 196 16.66 -13.91 -10.73
CA SER A 196 17.21 -15.00 -11.56
C SER A 196 16.15 -16.01 -12.05
N LYS A 197 15.02 -16.16 -11.33
CA LYS A 197 13.93 -17.07 -11.69
C LYS A 197 13.03 -16.53 -12.81
N GLY A 198 13.19 -15.29 -13.20
CA GLY A 198 12.45 -14.64 -14.31
C GLY A 198 13.06 -14.82 -15.69
N LYS A 199 14.09 -15.67 -15.79
CA LYS A 199 14.72 -16.09 -17.07
C LYS A 199 14.19 -17.48 -17.46
#